data_1fb024346a871c389d96354b3d8fcd09
#
_entry.id   1fb024346a871c389d96354b3d8fcd09
#
_cell.length_a   1.000
_cell.length_b   1.000
_cell.length_c   1.000
_cell.angle_alpha   90.00
_cell.angle_beta   90.00
_cell.angle_gamma   90.00
#
_symmetry.space_group_name_H-M   'P 1'
#
loop_
_entity.id
_entity.type
_entity.pdbx_description
1 polymer ?
#
loop_
_entity_poly.entity_id
_entity_poly.type
_entity_poly.pdbx_seq_one_letter_code
_entity_poly.pdbx_strand_id
1 'polypeptide(L)'
;MNIGLDFDDTYTRDPEAWNEFIRYFTSRGHTIYCTTFRFPEQSQQVYDTIGKVIGYDNCYFTSYQAKRPFMQSKGIMIDVWIDDMPILIDAGVNEGIV
;
A
#
# COMPACT_ATOMS: atom_id res chain seq x y z
N MET A 1 -4.51 6.23 -13.06
CA MET A 1 -3.79 6.71 -11.86
C MET A 1 -3.13 5.56 -11.13
N ASN A 2 -2.05 5.84 -10.43
CA ASN A 2 -1.46 4.92 -9.47
C ASN A 2 -2.00 5.24 -8.08
N ILE A 3 -2.60 4.24 -7.43
CA ILE A 3 -3.24 4.42 -6.13
C ILE A 3 -2.50 3.56 -5.11
N GLY A 4 -2.01 4.21 -4.03
CA GLY A 4 -1.36 3.53 -2.93
C GLY A 4 -2.35 3.26 -1.81
N LEU A 5 -2.61 1.99 -1.54
CA LEU A 5 -3.56 1.55 -0.53
C LEU A 5 -2.82 0.91 0.63
N ASP A 6 -3.01 1.46 1.82
CA ASP A 6 -2.44 0.95 3.05
C ASP A 6 -3.09 -0.39 3.44
N PHE A 7 -2.34 -1.22 4.17
CA PHE A 7 -2.81 -2.54 4.57
C PHE A 7 -3.41 -2.53 5.98
N ASP A 8 -2.57 -2.35 7.01
CA ASP A 8 -3.02 -2.42 8.40
C ASP A 8 -3.96 -1.26 8.73
N ASP A 9 -5.11 -1.56 9.30
CA ASP A 9 -6.14 -0.59 9.72
C ASP A 9 -6.78 0.19 8.56
N THR A 10 -6.46 -0.15 7.31
CA THR A 10 -7.17 0.36 6.14
C THR A 10 -7.80 -0.83 5.39
N TYR A 11 -7.00 -1.58 4.63
CA TYR A 11 -7.53 -2.75 3.94
C TYR A 11 -8.13 -3.78 4.91
N THR A 12 -7.46 -4.01 6.03
CA THR A 12 -7.89 -5.02 6.99
C THR A 12 -9.20 -4.69 7.70
N ARG A 13 -9.65 -3.45 7.67
CA ARG A 13 -10.92 -3.08 8.30
C ARG A 13 -12.14 -3.56 7.53
N ASP A 14 -12.06 -3.63 6.21
CA ASP A 14 -13.16 -4.12 5.37
C ASP A 14 -12.60 -4.65 4.05
N PRO A 15 -12.00 -5.85 4.06
CA PRO A 15 -11.39 -6.39 2.84
C PRO A 15 -12.37 -6.52 1.67
N GLU A 16 -13.63 -6.86 1.93
CA GLU A 16 -14.62 -7.01 0.86
C GLU A 16 -14.87 -5.69 0.12
N ALA A 17 -15.06 -4.61 0.87
CA ALA A 17 -15.29 -3.30 0.28
C ALA A 17 -14.06 -2.84 -0.51
N TRP A 18 -12.87 -3.03 0.04
CA TRP A 18 -11.64 -2.67 -0.67
C TRP A 18 -11.41 -3.54 -1.90
N ASN A 19 -11.77 -4.81 -1.85
CA ASN A 19 -11.67 -5.67 -3.03
C ASN A 19 -12.60 -5.22 -4.14
N GLU A 20 -13.80 -4.75 -3.80
CA GLU A 20 -14.71 -4.16 -4.80
C GLU A 20 -14.13 -2.87 -5.39
N PHE A 21 -13.59 -2.00 -4.55
CA PHE A 21 -12.90 -0.79 -4.98
C PHE A 21 -11.77 -1.13 -5.95
N ILE A 22 -10.93 -2.10 -5.59
CA ILE A 22 -9.80 -2.51 -6.42
C ILE A 22 -10.30 -3.01 -7.78
N ARG A 23 -11.29 -3.91 -7.79
CA ARG A 23 -11.81 -4.45 -9.04
C ARG A 23 -12.39 -3.36 -9.94
N TYR A 24 -13.13 -2.43 -9.35
CA TYR A 24 -13.70 -1.34 -10.13
C TYR A 24 -12.62 -0.44 -10.74
N PHE A 25 -11.68 0.01 -9.92
CA PHE A 25 -10.66 0.93 -10.41
C PHE A 25 -9.70 0.27 -11.39
N THR A 26 -9.32 -0.99 -11.16
CA THR A 26 -8.47 -1.70 -12.13
C THR A 26 -9.18 -1.96 -13.45
N SER A 27 -10.50 -2.20 -13.43
CA SER A 27 -11.29 -2.34 -14.67
C SER A 27 -11.30 -1.06 -15.49
N ARG A 28 -11.05 0.08 -14.86
CA ARG A 28 -10.99 1.38 -15.54
C ARG A 28 -9.57 1.81 -15.90
N GLY A 29 -8.60 0.93 -15.78
CA GLY A 29 -7.23 1.18 -16.20
C GLY A 29 -6.32 1.79 -15.11
N HIS A 30 -6.77 1.86 -13.87
CA HIS A 30 -5.94 2.35 -12.76
C HIS A 30 -5.15 1.19 -12.15
N THR A 31 -4.01 1.50 -11.53
CA THR A 31 -3.17 0.52 -10.87
C THR A 31 -3.25 0.72 -9.37
N ILE A 32 -3.49 -0.36 -8.63
CA ILE A 32 -3.51 -0.34 -7.17
C ILE A 32 -2.23 -1.00 -6.66
N TYR A 33 -1.53 -0.28 -5.79
CA TYR A 33 -0.36 -0.80 -5.07
C TYR A 33 -0.71 -0.89 -3.59
N CYS A 34 -0.36 -2.00 -2.96
CA CYS A 34 -0.38 -2.09 -1.50
C CYS A 34 0.92 -1.51 -0.97
N THR A 35 0.81 -0.50 -0.10
CA THR A 35 1.97 0.17 0.50
C THR A 35 1.86 0.03 2.01
N THR A 36 2.70 -0.81 2.59
CA THR A 36 2.64 -1.12 4.03
C THR A 36 3.98 -0.87 4.70
N PHE A 37 3.93 -0.40 5.95
CA PHE A 37 5.11 -0.22 6.80
C PHE A 37 5.76 -1.54 7.22
N ARG A 38 5.08 -2.67 7.00
CA ARG A 38 5.62 -3.98 7.39
C ARG A 38 6.97 -4.24 6.75
N PHE A 39 7.73 -5.12 7.42
CA PHE A 39 8.93 -5.72 6.82
C PHE A 39 8.53 -6.87 5.91
N PRO A 40 9.37 -7.22 4.91
CA PRO A 40 9.09 -8.37 4.03
C PRO A 40 8.86 -9.68 4.77
N GLU A 41 9.47 -9.86 5.94
CA GLU A 41 9.30 -11.05 6.77
C GLU A 41 7.87 -11.19 7.32
N GLN A 42 7.08 -10.11 7.27
CA GLN A 42 5.69 -10.05 7.75
C GLN A 42 4.70 -10.06 6.58
N SER A 43 5.09 -10.64 5.47
CA SER A 43 4.37 -10.51 4.20
C SER A 43 3.22 -11.51 4.01
N GLN A 44 3.19 -12.61 4.78
CA GLN A 44 2.29 -13.74 4.50
C GLN A 44 0.83 -13.31 4.44
N GLN A 45 0.36 -12.56 5.44
CA GLN A 45 -1.03 -12.10 5.49
C GLN A 45 -1.35 -11.18 4.31
N VAL A 46 -0.41 -10.32 3.93
CA VAL A 46 -0.58 -9.40 2.80
C VAL A 46 -0.75 -10.19 1.51
N TYR A 47 0.13 -11.14 1.25
CA TYR A 47 0.08 -11.94 0.04
C TYR A 47 -1.16 -12.84 -0.01
N ASP A 48 -1.60 -13.36 1.14
CA ASP A 48 -2.76 -14.25 1.21
C ASP A 48 -4.10 -13.53 1.04
N THR A 49 -4.10 -12.21 1.14
CA THR A 49 -5.31 -11.40 1.05
C THR A 49 -5.23 -10.45 -0.16
N ILE A 50 -4.83 -9.21 0.06
CA ILE A 50 -4.78 -8.21 -1.01
C ILE A 50 -3.87 -8.64 -2.17
N GLY A 51 -2.78 -9.36 -1.86
CA GLY A 51 -1.85 -9.83 -2.88
C GLY A 51 -2.49 -10.72 -3.94
N LYS A 52 -3.53 -11.46 -3.56
CA LYS A 52 -4.27 -12.29 -4.53
C LYS A 52 -5.17 -11.46 -5.45
N VAL A 53 -5.49 -10.24 -5.04
CA VAL A 53 -6.36 -9.35 -5.82
C VAL A 53 -5.56 -8.46 -6.76
N ILE A 54 -4.45 -7.89 -6.28
CA ILE A 54 -3.65 -6.93 -7.06
C ILE A 54 -2.39 -7.53 -7.67
N GLY A 55 -2.01 -8.74 -7.28
CA GLY A 55 -0.77 -9.37 -7.67
C GLY A 55 0.34 -9.12 -6.65
N TYR A 56 1.19 -10.12 -6.45
CA TYR A 56 2.26 -10.04 -5.46
C TYR A 56 3.27 -8.93 -5.78
N ASP A 57 3.53 -8.70 -7.07
CA ASP A 57 4.47 -7.68 -7.52
C ASP A 57 3.99 -6.25 -7.22
N ASN A 58 2.73 -6.07 -6.90
CA ASN A 58 2.17 -4.77 -6.54
C ASN A 58 2.06 -4.56 -5.03
N CYS A 59 2.65 -5.45 -4.24
CA CYS A 59 2.73 -5.33 -2.78
C CYS A 59 4.13 -4.84 -2.39
N TYR A 60 4.21 -3.71 -1.68
CA TYR A 60 5.47 -3.08 -1.30
C TYR A 60 5.55 -2.92 0.21
N PHE A 61 6.65 -3.43 0.76
CA PHE A 61 6.93 -3.44 2.20
C PHE A 61 8.04 -2.42 2.45
N THR A 62 7.70 -1.31 3.11
CA THR A 62 8.66 -0.20 3.23
C THR A 62 9.62 -0.34 4.41
N SER A 63 9.40 -1.31 5.29
CA SER A 63 10.26 -1.54 6.46
C SER A 63 10.40 -0.26 7.32
N TYR A 64 9.26 0.37 7.64
CA TYR A 64 9.17 1.60 8.42
C TYR A 64 9.75 2.85 7.74
N GLN A 65 10.10 2.75 6.46
CA GLN A 65 10.50 3.93 5.69
C GLN A 65 9.26 4.69 5.19
N ALA A 66 9.41 6.00 4.99
CA ALA A 66 8.36 6.83 4.42
C ALA A 66 7.91 6.26 3.08
N LYS A 67 6.60 6.17 2.88
CA LYS A 67 6.04 5.44 1.73
C LYS A 67 6.31 6.13 0.40
N ARG A 68 6.17 7.48 0.35
CA ARG A 68 6.35 8.20 -0.91
C ARG A 68 7.77 8.06 -1.47
N PRO A 69 8.83 8.39 -0.72
CA PRO A 69 10.19 8.24 -1.27
C PRO A 69 10.53 6.77 -1.54
N PHE A 70 10.00 5.83 -0.76
CA PHE A 70 10.20 4.41 -1.02
C PHE A 70 9.65 4.03 -2.40
N MET A 71 8.40 4.40 -2.69
CA MET A 71 7.79 4.11 -3.99
C MET A 71 8.50 4.83 -5.13
N GLN A 72 8.92 6.07 -4.91
CA GLN A 72 9.71 6.80 -5.91
C GLN A 72 11.03 6.09 -6.22
N SER A 73 11.66 5.50 -5.22
CA SER A 73 12.90 4.72 -5.43
C SER A 73 12.68 3.48 -6.31
N LYS A 74 11.45 3.02 -6.40
CA LYS A 74 11.04 1.92 -7.28
C LYS A 74 10.57 2.41 -8.66
N GLY A 75 10.64 3.71 -8.91
CA GLY A 75 10.18 4.30 -10.16
C GLY A 75 8.67 4.47 -10.24
N ILE A 76 7.98 4.46 -9.10
CA ILE A 76 6.52 4.53 -9.07
C ILE A 76 6.08 5.83 -8.40
N MET A 77 5.34 6.64 -9.14
CA MET A 77 4.71 7.86 -8.62
C MET A 77 3.27 7.54 -8.26
N ILE A 78 2.94 7.65 -6.99
CA ILE A 78 1.58 7.42 -6.51
C ILE A 78 0.79 8.73 -6.65
N ASP A 79 -0.36 8.66 -7.30
CA ASP A 79 -1.23 9.83 -7.52
C ASP A 79 -2.19 10.06 -6.36
N VAL A 80 -2.70 8.97 -5.78
CA VAL A 80 -3.69 9.02 -4.68
C VAL A 80 -3.23 8.07 -3.60
N TRP A 81 -3.17 8.57 -2.36
CA TRP A 81 -2.84 7.78 -1.19
C TRP A 81 -4.09 7.54 -0.35
N ILE A 82 -4.31 6.29 0.04
CA ILE A 82 -5.38 5.91 0.96
C ILE A 82 -4.70 5.25 2.16
N ASP A 83 -4.66 5.96 3.29
CA ASP A 83 -3.87 5.56 4.44
C ASP A 83 -4.52 6.14 5.70
N ASP A 84 -4.70 5.31 6.73
CA ASP A 84 -5.24 5.75 8.01
C ASP A 84 -4.24 6.57 8.84
N MET A 85 -2.94 6.50 8.48
CA MET A 85 -1.85 7.25 9.10
C MET A 85 -1.10 8.04 8.04
N PRO A 86 -1.69 9.15 7.52
CA PRO A 86 -1.09 9.86 6.38
C PRO A 86 0.32 10.42 6.64
N ILE A 87 0.68 10.65 7.90
CA ILE A 87 2.03 11.10 8.24
C ILE A 87 3.10 10.13 7.73
N LEU A 88 2.78 8.83 7.65
CA LEU A 88 3.71 7.79 7.24
C LEU A 88 3.98 7.80 5.73
N ILE A 89 3.26 8.61 4.97
CA ILE A 89 3.50 8.77 3.55
C ILE A 89 4.82 9.52 3.33
N ASP A 90 5.06 10.57 4.13
CA ASP A 90 6.21 11.46 3.94
C ASP A 90 7.24 11.39 5.07
N ALA A 91 6.98 10.59 6.13
CA ALA A 91 7.92 10.43 7.24
C ALA A 91 8.00 8.97 7.67
N GLY A 92 9.20 8.45 7.86
CA GLY A 92 9.44 7.13 8.42
C GLY A 92 9.56 7.17 9.93
N VAL A 93 9.60 5.99 10.57
CA VAL A 93 9.70 5.88 12.02
C VAL A 93 10.99 6.52 12.54
N ASN A 94 12.08 6.40 11.79
CA ASN A 94 13.39 6.93 12.18
C ASN A 94 13.66 8.33 11.62
N GLU A 95 12.64 9.03 11.11
CA GLU A 95 12.77 10.31 10.43
C GLU A 95 12.02 11.44 11.15
N GLY A 96 11.86 11.33 12.48
CA GLY A 96 11.31 12.39 13.29
C GLY A 96 9.88 12.22 13.78
N ILE A 97 9.25 11.09 13.53
CA ILE A 97 7.92 10.79 14.08
C ILE A 97 7.99 9.95 15.35
N VAL A 98 9.18 9.57 15.74
CA VAL A 98 9.43 8.77 16.96
C VAL A 98 10.04 9.66 18.02
#